data_915b9d2e6079413a487d4769c89029bd
#
_entry.id   915b9d2e6079413a487d4769c89029bd
#
_cell.length_a   1.000
_cell.length_b   1.000
_cell.length_c   1.000
_cell.angle_alpha   90.00
_cell.angle_beta   90.00
_cell.angle_gamma   90.00
#
_symmetry.space_group_name_H-M   'P 1'
#
loop_
_entity.id
_entity.type
_entity.pdbx_description
1 polymer ?
#
loop_
_entity_poly.entity_id
_entity_poly.type
_entity_poly.pdbx_seq_one_letter_code
_entity_poly.pdbx_strand_id
1 'polypeptide(L)'
;LLYQHKMRPHLTRAQILVFYFATYQGEGQHWNTSPKNIYSKPIKVSLDSSNPSPISIKITEEIPPIDPVKDSKYVKHIKIKSELLSEFWGRDMYLQANVLIPEGFDKDSKTEYPLMVFHGHFPKTIGGFRTTPPTAPKEDTLFSDRFGITGYKYIQEKEAYDFYKQWTSKNFPRFLVIEIQHQNPYYDDSYAVNSANLGPYGDAITYELIPYVEAMFNGIGEGWGRFLYGGSTGGWEAMAVQTFYPDEYNGAFAACPDPIDFRAYMTINIYEDDNAYYYDSQFQKIPRPAHRDYLGHVDASQYDYKFEIHAWTLLGG
;
A
#
# COMPACT_ATOMS: atom_id res chain seq x y z
N LEU A 1 -4.21 -3.31 22.86
CA LEU A 1 -3.26 -4.40 22.57
C LEU A 1 -1.87 -4.01 23.06
N LEU A 2 -1.39 -4.72 24.07
CA LEU A 2 -0.09 -4.49 24.71
C LEU A 2 1.03 -5.01 23.82
N TYR A 3 1.80 -4.12 23.24
CA TYR A 3 3.08 -4.47 22.65
C TYR A 3 4.08 -4.77 23.78
N GLN A 4 4.23 -6.04 24.17
CA GLN A 4 5.28 -6.45 25.10
C GLN A 4 6.58 -6.65 24.32
N HIS A 5 7.39 -5.63 24.23
CA HIS A 5 8.81 -5.83 23.97
C HIS A 5 9.39 -6.68 25.12
N LYS A 6 9.94 -7.85 24.80
CA LYS A 6 10.74 -8.65 25.75
C LYS A 6 11.94 -7.79 26.19
N MET A 7 11.80 -7.13 27.33
CA MET A 7 12.91 -6.39 27.93
C MET A 7 13.94 -7.33 28.53
N ARG A 8 15.20 -7.10 28.22
CA ARG A 8 16.31 -7.75 28.93
C ARG A 8 16.28 -7.30 30.41
N PRO A 9 16.51 -8.19 31.39
CA PRO A 9 16.17 -7.95 32.81
C PRO A 9 16.99 -6.92 33.56
N HIS A 10 17.80 -6.07 32.95
CA HIS A 10 18.72 -5.19 33.70
C HIS A 10 18.84 -3.75 33.18
N LEU A 11 17.83 -3.18 32.54
CA LEU A 11 17.91 -1.79 32.08
C LEU A 11 16.69 -1.00 32.53
N THR A 12 16.88 -0.10 33.48
CA THR A 12 15.98 1.03 33.72
C THR A 12 16.01 1.93 32.48
N ARG A 13 15.06 1.78 31.57
CA ARG A 13 14.93 2.64 30.39
C ARG A 13 13.70 3.51 30.54
N ALA A 14 13.89 4.83 30.43
CA ALA A 14 12.77 5.71 30.18
C ALA A 14 12.22 5.41 28.79
N GLN A 15 10.93 5.11 28.70
CA GLN A 15 10.22 4.86 27.45
C GLN A 15 9.16 5.93 27.22
N ILE A 16 8.96 6.28 25.96
CA ILE A 16 7.82 7.12 25.55
C ILE A 16 6.76 6.17 25.04
N LEU A 17 5.59 6.19 25.67
CA LEU A 17 4.46 5.35 25.30
C LEU A 17 3.35 6.24 24.71
N VAL A 18 2.80 5.79 23.59
CA VAL A 18 1.59 6.35 22.99
C VAL A 18 0.65 5.18 22.70
N PHE A 19 -0.59 5.30 23.10
CA PHE A 19 -1.61 4.30 22.87
C PHE A 19 -2.63 4.83 21.88
N TYR A 20 -3.06 3.95 20.98
CA TYR A 20 -4.08 4.24 19.98
C TYR A 20 -5.24 3.26 20.11
N PHE A 21 -6.41 3.73 19.76
CA PHE A 21 -7.60 2.90 19.64
C PHE A 21 -8.19 3.11 18.25
N ALA A 22 -8.17 2.03 17.45
CA ALA A 22 -8.69 2.04 16.10
C ALA A 22 -10.21 1.84 16.10
N THR A 23 -10.92 2.70 15.40
CA THR A 23 -12.39 2.66 15.33
C THR A 23 -12.90 1.83 14.15
N TYR A 24 -12.03 1.44 13.23
CA TYR A 24 -12.37 0.76 11.95
C TYR A 24 -13.39 1.53 11.09
N GLN A 25 -13.48 2.83 11.27
CA GLN A 25 -14.33 3.74 10.50
C GLN A 25 -13.52 4.74 9.68
N GLY A 26 -12.18 4.66 9.80
CA GLY A 26 -11.29 5.63 9.20
C GLY A 26 -11.14 5.45 7.69
N GLU A 27 -10.79 6.55 7.04
CA GLU A 27 -10.45 6.62 5.62
C GLU A 27 -8.93 6.70 5.41
N GLY A 28 -8.12 6.39 6.43
CA GLY A 28 -6.66 6.50 6.37
C GLY A 28 -5.98 5.19 6.00
N GLN A 29 -4.73 5.31 5.57
CA GLN A 29 -3.87 4.18 5.20
C GLN A 29 -3.40 3.37 6.40
N HIS A 30 -3.27 4.03 7.55
CA HIS A 30 -2.77 3.42 8.76
C HIS A 30 -3.65 3.83 9.94
N TRP A 31 -3.88 2.92 10.85
CA TRP A 31 -4.69 3.16 12.03
C TRP A 31 -4.22 4.37 12.86
N ASN A 32 -2.91 4.65 12.88
CA ASN A 32 -2.32 5.77 13.62
C ASN A 32 -2.38 7.12 12.90
N THR A 33 -2.88 7.16 11.68
CA THR A 33 -3.10 8.38 10.90
C THR A 33 -4.54 8.52 10.41
N SER A 34 -5.39 7.52 10.68
CA SER A 34 -6.79 7.53 10.24
C SER A 34 -7.64 8.47 11.08
N PRO A 35 -8.39 9.37 10.47
CA PRO A 35 -9.33 10.24 11.15
C PRO A 35 -10.29 9.48 12.06
N LYS A 36 -10.69 10.12 13.16
CA LYS A 36 -11.58 9.58 14.20
C LYS A 36 -10.98 8.47 15.07
N ASN A 37 -9.80 7.95 14.76
CA ASN A 37 -9.09 7.13 15.72
C ASN A 37 -8.59 7.98 16.88
N ILE A 38 -8.65 7.43 18.07
CA ILE A 38 -8.29 8.15 19.29
C ILE A 38 -6.95 7.66 19.83
N TYR A 39 -6.20 8.56 20.45
CA TYR A 39 -4.88 8.25 20.99
C TYR A 39 -4.58 8.99 22.29
N SER A 40 -3.55 8.56 23.01
CA SER A 40 -3.06 9.22 24.20
C SER A 40 -2.02 10.27 23.85
N LYS A 41 -1.90 11.31 24.67
CA LYS A 41 -0.64 12.09 24.66
C LYS A 41 0.52 11.21 25.02
N PRO A 42 1.73 11.47 24.46
CA PRO A 42 2.92 10.72 24.83
C PRO A 42 3.26 10.92 26.30
N ILE A 43 3.49 9.82 27.00
CA ILE A 43 3.93 9.84 28.40
C ILE A 43 5.31 9.20 28.53
N LYS A 44 6.15 9.78 29.34
CA LYS A 44 7.45 9.21 29.70
C LYS A 44 7.29 8.37 30.96
N VAL A 45 7.61 7.09 30.87
CA VAL A 45 7.55 6.17 31.99
C VAL A 45 8.93 5.57 32.29
N SER A 46 9.22 5.37 33.56
CA SER A 46 10.34 4.57 34.01
C SER A 46 9.79 3.22 34.51
N LEU A 47 10.30 2.16 33.92
CA LEU A 47 9.91 0.81 34.31
C LEU A 47 10.91 0.27 35.33
N ASP A 48 10.40 -0.07 36.50
CA ASP A 48 11.18 -0.69 37.57
C ASP A 48 10.64 -2.10 37.79
N SER A 49 11.45 -3.11 37.46
CA SER A 49 11.08 -4.51 37.61
C SER A 49 10.97 -4.95 39.08
N SER A 50 11.58 -4.20 40.00
CA SER A 50 11.52 -4.47 41.45
C SER A 50 10.26 -3.90 42.10
N ASN A 51 9.60 -2.94 41.45
CA ASN A 51 8.38 -2.32 41.94
C ASN A 51 7.38 -2.10 40.80
N PRO A 52 6.69 -3.14 40.32
CA PRO A 52 5.73 -3.03 39.24
C PRO A 52 4.46 -2.28 39.68
N SER A 53 4.35 -1.03 39.29
CA SER A 53 3.13 -0.23 39.50
C SER A 53 2.30 -0.17 38.21
N PRO A 54 0.94 -0.23 38.29
CA PRO A 54 0.10 -0.04 37.12
C PRO A 54 0.31 1.33 36.50
N ILE A 55 0.46 1.38 35.18
CA ILE A 55 0.55 2.63 34.42
C ILE A 55 -0.85 2.93 33.89
N SER A 56 -1.43 4.04 34.32
CA SER A 56 -2.72 4.51 33.80
C SER A 56 -2.48 5.54 32.68
N ILE A 57 -3.04 5.26 31.51
CA ILE A 57 -2.93 6.14 30.35
C ILE A 57 -4.33 6.53 29.90
N LYS A 58 -4.57 7.84 29.78
CA LYS A 58 -5.84 8.37 29.27
C LYS A 58 -5.71 8.59 27.76
N ILE A 59 -6.66 8.09 27.01
CA ILE A 59 -6.81 8.35 25.57
C ILE A 59 -7.74 9.55 25.44
N THR A 60 -7.21 10.69 25.02
CA THR A 60 -7.91 11.98 25.04
C THR A 60 -7.87 12.74 23.73
N GLU A 61 -7.01 12.31 22.81
CA GLU A 61 -6.83 12.98 21.53
C GLU A 61 -7.53 12.19 20.42
N GLU A 62 -7.98 12.89 19.39
CA GLU A 62 -8.58 12.31 18.19
C GLU A 62 -7.79 12.75 16.97
N ILE A 63 -7.60 11.84 16.03
CA ILE A 63 -6.94 12.14 14.77
C ILE A 63 -7.87 13.00 13.92
N PRO A 64 -7.44 14.20 13.53
CA PRO A 64 -8.28 15.13 12.78
C PRO A 64 -8.59 14.62 11.37
N PRO A 65 -9.61 15.18 10.70
CA PRO A 65 -9.88 14.93 9.30
C PRO A 65 -8.64 15.21 8.42
N ILE A 66 -8.50 14.45 7.34
CA ILE A 66 -7.46 14.67 6.35
C ILE A 66 -7.94 15.77 5.40
N ASP A 67 -7.11 16.79 5.21
CA ASP A 67 -7.40 17.82 4.22
C ASP A 67 -7.42 17.20 2.81
N PRO A 68 -8.43 17.53 1.99
CA PRO A 68 -8.49 17.07 0.61
C PRO A 68 -7.25 17.48 -0.17
N VAL A 69 -6.67 16.56 -0.89
CA VAL A 69 -5.56 16.86 -1.82
C VAL A 69 -6.09 17.71 -2.95
N LYS A 70 -5.37 18.78 -3.28
CA LYS A 70 -5.79 19.71 -4.35
C LYS A 70 -5.33 19.23 -5.71
N ASP A 71 -6.22 19.34 -6.68
CA ASP A 71 -5.90 19.11 -8.08
C ASP A 71 -4.78 20.02 -8.56
N SER A 72 -3.93 19.47 -9.40
CA SER A 72 -2.93 20.25 -10.16
C SER A 72 -3.29 20.31 -11.65
N LYS A 73 -2.43 20.93 -12.47
CA LYS A 73 -2.60 20.91 -13.93
C LYS A 73 -2.76 19.49 -14.46
N TYR A 74 -1.91 18.56 -14.00
CA TYR A 74 -1.82 17.21 -14.55
C TYR A 74 -2.44 16.12 -13.66
N VAL A 75 -2.46 16.33 -12.36
CA VAL A 75 -2.95 15.30 -11.41
C VAL A 75 -4.31 15.73 -10.87
N LYS A 76 -5.27 14.83 -10.98
CA LYS A 76 -6.63 14.98 -10.47
C LYS A 76 -6.89 13.95 -9.40
N HIS A 77 -7.65 14.30 -8.38
CA HIS A 77 -7.99 13.43 -7.27
C HIS A 77 -9.47 13.07 -7.35
N ILE A 78 -9.73 11.78 -7.42
CA ILE A 78 -11.09 11.25 -7.55
C ILE A 78 -11.48 10.58 -6.25
N LYS A 79 -12.70 10.87 -5.80
CA LYS A 79 -13.37 10.16 -4.71
C LYS A 79 -14.82 9.95 -5.12
N ILE A 80 -15.23 8.70 -5.24
CA ILE A 80 -16.61 8.31 -5.56
C ILE A 80 -17.17 7.45 -4.45
N LYS A 81 -18.47 7.54 -4.22
CA LYS A 81 -19.18 6.56 -3.41
C LYS A 81 -19.31 5.26 -4.22
N SER A 82 -18.93 4.14 -3.63
CA SER A 82 -19.14 2.83 -4.20
C SER A 82 -20.45 2.26 -3.68
N GLU A 83 -21.36 1.95 -4.55
CA GLU A 83 -22.64 1.32 -4.17
C GLU A 83 -22.42 -0.15 -3.76
N LEU A 84 -21.59 -0.89 -4.49
CA LEU A 84 -21.24 -2.28 -4.18
C LEU A 84 -20.61 -2.44 -2.80
N LEU A 85 -19.61 -1.61 -2.50
CA LEU A 85 -18.97 -1.67 -1.18
C LEU A 85 -19.87 -1.14 -0.08
N SER A 86 -20.69 -0.11 -0.36
CA SER A 86 -21.62 0.44 0.62
C SER A 86 -22.70 -0.56 1.02
N GLU A 87 -23.19 -1.34 0.07
CA GLU A 87 -24.13 -2.42 0.34
C GLU A 87 -23.49 -3.51 1.21
N PHE A 88 -22.30 -3.96 0.87
CA PHE A 88 -21.58 -4.97 1.65
C PHE A 88 -21.30 -4.53 3.09
N TRP A 89 -20.82 -3.31 3.27
CA TRP A 89 -20.43 -2.79 4.59
C TRP A 89 -21.57 -2.18 5.39
N GLY A 90 -22.78 -2.02 4.80
CA GLY A 90 -23.95 -1.39 5.44
C GLY A 90 -23.74 0.07 5.81
N ARG A 91 -22.83 0.76 5.14
CA ARG A 91 -22.50 2.19 5.34
C ARG A 91 -21.86 2.76 4.08
N ASP A 92 -21.84 4.10 3.97
CA ASP A 92 -21.17 4.75 2.85
C ASP A 92 -19.69 4.38 2.79
N MET A 93 -19.30 3.78 1.66
CA MET A 93 -17.93 3.42 1.31
C MET A 93 -17.49 4.17 0.06
N TYR A 94 -16.21 4.52 0.01
CA TYR A 94 -15.67 5.34 -1.07
C TYR A 94 -14.45 4.68 -1.70
N LEU A 95 -14.38 4.77 -3.02
CA LEU A 95 -13.18 4.48 -3.80
C LEU A 95 -12.47 5.79 -4.12
N GLN A 96 -11.15 5.77 -4.08
CA GLN A 96 -10.32 6.93 -4.35
C GLN A 96 -9.19 6.58 -5.32
N ALA A 97 -8.82 7.55 -6.15
CA ALA A 97 -7.71 7.41 -7.08
C ALA A 97 -7.09 8.75 -7.44
N ASN A 98 -5.84 8.70 -7.85
CA ASN A 98 -5.15 9.81 -8.50
C ASN A 98 -5.12 9.56 -10.00
N VAL A 99 -5.44 10.55 -10.80
CA VAL A 99 -5.48 10.46 -12.26
C VAL A 99 -4.47 11.43 -12.84
N LEU A 100 -3.52 10.93 -13.63
CA LEU A 100 -2.59 11.74 -14.41
C LEU A 100 -3.17 11.91 -15.82
N ILE A 101 -3.48 13.15 -16.18
CA ILE A 101 -4.00 13.49 -17.50
C ILE A 101 -2.87 13.88 -18.47
N PRO A 102 -2.98 13.57 -19.77
CA PRO A 102 -1.94 13.88 -20.75
C PRO A 102 -1.79 15.37 -21.00
N GLU A 103 -0.60 15.77 -21.49
CA GLU A 103 -0.39 17.14 -21.96
C GLU A 103 -1.34 17.47 -23.13
N GLY A 104 -1.97 18.63 -23.05
CA GLY A 104 -2.96 19.07 -24.05
C GLY A 104 -4.34 18.41 -23.88
N PHE A 105 -4.61 17.79 -22.72
CA PHE A 105 -5.93 17.26 -22.42
C PHE A 105 -7.01 18.36 -22.55
N ASP A 106 -8.04 18.05 -23.31
CA ASP A 106 -9.23 18.88 -23.47
C ASP A 106 -10.47 17.99 -23.30
N LYS A 107 -11.26 18.28 -22.26
CA LYS A 107 -12.46 17.52 -21.93
C LYS A 107 -13.53 17.58 -23.04
N ASP A 108 -13.59 18.67 -23.75
CA ASP A 108 -14.59 18.90 -24.82
C ASP A 108 -14.14 18.34 -26.17
N SER A 109 -12.91 17.82 -26.22
CA SER A 109 -12.39 17.09 -27.38
C SER A 109 -13.07 15.75 -27.57
N LYS A 110 -13.13 15.28 -28.82
CA LYS A 110 -13.53 13.90 -29.14
C LYS A 110 -12.37 12.89 -29.05
N THR A 111 -11.20 13.34 -28.62
CA THR A 111 -10.05 12.46 -28.46
C THR A 111 -10.26 11.56 -27.27
N GLU A 112 -10.17 10.27 -27.50
CA GLU A 112 -10.24 9.24 -26.45
C GLU A 112 -8.83 8.74 -26.13
N TYR A 113 -8.60 8.36 -24.87
CA TYR A 113 -7.29 8.00 -24.37
C TYR A 113 -7.29 6.55 -23.81
N PRO A 114 -6.26 5.74 -24.13
CA PRO A 114 -6.01 4.51 -23.39
C PRO A 114 -5.79 4.79 -21.91
N LEU A 115 -6.10 3.81 -21.06
CA LEU A 115 -5.98 3.90 -19.63
C LEU A 115 -4.90 2.92 -19.11
N MET A 116 -3.91 3.44 -18.40
CA MET A 116 -2.95 2.68 -17.61
C MET A 116 -3.41 2.67 -16.17
N VAL A 117 -3.69 1.48 -15.62
CA VAL A 117 -4.16 1.28 -14.25
C VAL A 117 -3.00 0.77 -13.41
N PHE A 118 -2.53 1.62 -12.51
CA PHE A 118 -1.49 1.26 -11.55
C PHE A 118 -2.12 0.67 -10.29
N HIS A 119 -1.65 -0.51 -9.94
CA HIS A 119 -1.91 -1.14 -8.67
C HIS A 119 -0.71 -0.97 -7.75
N GLY A 120 -0.97 -0.57 -6.56
CA GLY A 120 0.00 -0.33 -5.49
C GLY A 120 -0.79 -0.09 -4.22
N HIS A 121 -0.14 0.27 -3.11
CA HIS A 121 -0.87 0.35 -1.85
C HIS A 121 -1.75 1.61 -1.73
N PHE A 122 -1.15 2.71 -1.32
CA PHE A 122 -1.87 3.90 -0.86
C PHE A 122 -1.23 5.18 -1.40
N PRO A 123 -1.23 5.41 -2.73
CA PRO A 123 -0.58 6.57 -3.30
C PRO A 123 -1.34 7.86 -2.92
N LYS A 124 -0.66 8.81 -2.29
CA LYS A 124 -1.23 10.14 -1.99
C LYS A 124 -1.28 11.05 -3.22
N THR A 125 -0.48 10.76 -4.22
CA THR A 125 -0.41 11.43 -5.52
C THR A 125 0.20 10.46 -6.53
N ILE A 126 0.32 10.85 -7.79
CA ILE A 126 0.96 10.01 -8.80
C ILE A 126 2.42 9.78 -8.43
N GLY A 127 2.77 8.52 -8.20
CA GLY A 127 4.14 8.08 -7.95
C GLY A 127 5.04 8.31 -9.17
N GLY A 128 6.29 8.74 -8.93
CA GLY A 128 7.22 8.96 -10.04
C GLY A 128 6.89 10.13 -10.97
N PHE A 129 6.02 11.07 -10.57
CA PHE A 129 5.69 12.26 -11.36
C PHE A 129 5.91 13.55 -10.55
N ARG A 130 6.78 14.43 -11.03
CA ARG A 130 7.14 15.66 -10.33
C ARG A 130 7.38 16.79 -11.33
N THR A 131 6.67 17.90 -11.17
CA THR A 131 6.74 19.05 -12.08
C THR A 131 7.89 20.02 -11.78
N THR A 132 8.57 19.87 -10.65
CA THR A 132 9.68 20.72 -10.24
C THR A 132 11.01 19.97 -10.30
N PRO A 133 12.14 20.62 -10.64
CA PRO A 133 13.43 20.00 -10.61
C PRO A 133 13.76 19.37 -9.26
N PRO A 134 14.58 18.29 -9.21
CA PRO A 134 15.01 17.70 -7.96
C PRO A 134 15.84 18.69 -7.15
N THR A 135 15.73 18.60 -5.84
CA THR A 135 16.57 19.39 -4.94
C THR A 135 17.92 18.69 -4.80
N ALA A 136 19.01 19.40 -5.11
CA ALA A 136 20.34 18.84 -4.91
C ALA A 136 20.51 18.38 -3.45
N PRO A 137 21.08 17.18 -3.20
CA PRO A 137 21.28 16.70 -1.86
C PRO A 137 22.23 17.66 -1.13
N LYS A 138 21.84 18.09 0.06
CA LYS A 138 22.78 18.68 1.01
C LYS A 138 23.72 17.57 1.46
N GLU A 139 24.99 17.91 1.66
CA GLU A 139 26.02 16.96 2.06
C GLU A 139 25.53 15.98 3.13
N ASP A 140 25.86 14.74 2.94
CA ASP A 140 25.81 13.59 3.86
C ASP A 140 24.48 12.99 4.27
N THR A 141 23.39 13.34 3.75
CA THR A 141 22.17 12.92 4.41
C THR A 141 21.45 11.80 3.74
N LEU A 142 21.87 10.92 3.04
CA LEU A 142 20.88 9.98 2.52
C LEU A 142 21.52 8.71 1.91
N PHE A 143 22.33 8.04 2.70
CA PHE A 143 22.58 6.64 2.46
C PHE A 143 21.30 5.85 2.82
N SER A 144 20.77 5.11 1.87
CA SER A 144 19.68 4.18 2.12
C SER A 144 20.26 2.81 2.47
N ASP A 145 20.18 2.42 3.74
CA ASP A 145 20.61 1.09 4.18
C ASP A 145 19.88 -0.02 3.41
N ARG A 146 18.60 0.23 3.08
CA ARG A 146 17.78 -0.73 2.32
C ARG A 146 18.30 -1.00 0.91
N PHE A 147 18.83 0.01 0.24
CA PHE A 147 19.24 -0.09 -1.17
C PHE A 147 20.75 0.01 -1.37
N GLY A 148 21.52 0.22 -0.29
CA GLY A 148 22.98 0.30 -0.35
C GLY A 148 23.52 1.48 -1.16
N ILE A 149 22.72 2.54 -1.35
CA ILE A 149 23.10 3.70 -2.19
C ILE A 149 22.92 5.02 -1.48
N THR A 150 23.77 5.98 -1.83
CA THR A 150 23.67 7.38 -1.39
C THR A 150 22.79 8.18 -2.35
N GLY A 151 21.99 9.09 -1.81
CA GLY A 151 21.18 10.00 -2.62
C GLY A 151 19.94 9.36 -3.26
N TYR A 152 19.43 8.26 -2.72
CA TYR A 152 18.27 7.56 -3.24
C TYR A 152 17.06 8.48 -3.51
N LYS A 153 16.76 9.37 -2.56
CA LYS A 153 15.67 10.33 -2.72
C LYS A 153 15.91 11.29 -3.89
N TYR A 154 17.13 11.76 -4.07
CA TYR A 154 17.48 12.63 -5.20
C TYR A 154 17.34 11.91 -6.53
N ILE A 155 17.73 10.64 -6.60
CA ILE A 155 17.55 9.80 -7.80
C ILE A 155 16.07 9.67 -8.12
N GLN A 156 15.24 9.35 -7.15
CA GLN A 156 13.79 9.26 -7.34
C GLN A 156 13.17 10.59 -7.80
N GLU A 157 13.56 11.71 -7.18
CA GLU A 157 13.08 13.03 -7.58
C GLU A 157 13.53 13.41 -9.00
N LYS A 158 14.75 13.01 -9.38
CA LYS A 158 15.29 13.23 -10.72
C LYS A 158 14.52 12.41 -11.76
N GLU A 159 14.31 11.14 -11.52
CA GLU A 159 13.54 10.27 -12.40
C GLU A 159 12.09 10.75 -12.57
N ALA A 160 11.45 11.15 -11.48
CA ALA A 160 10.11 11.71 -11.49
C ALA A 160 10.01 13.01 -12.30
N TYR A 161 11.04 13.86 -12.24
CA TYR A 161 11.11 15.08 -13.03
C TYR A 161 11.43 14.81 -14.51
N ASP A 162 12.31 13.83 -14.78
CA ASP A 162 12.61 13.39 -16.14
C ASP A 162 11.37 12.78 -16.81
N PHE A 163 10.57 12.01 -16.05
CA PHE A 163 9.29 11.51 -16.54
C PHE A 163 8.31 12.65 -16.86
N TYR A 164 8.20 13.67 -16.00
CA TYR A 164 7.39 14.85 -16.29
C TYR A 164 7.80 15.53 -17.60
N LYS A 165 9.11 15.68 -17.85
CA LYS A 165 9.60 16.28 -19.11
C LYS A 165 9.23 15.43 -20.32
N GLN A 166 9.31 14.11 -20.20
CA GLN A 166 8.87 13.19 -21.25
C GLN A 166 7.35 13.28 -21.46
N TRP A 167 6.58 13.21 -20.36
CA TRP A 167 5.12 13.30 -20.37
C TRP A 167 4.60 14.52 -21.11
N THR A 168 5.26 15.65 -20.93
CA THR A 168 4.89 16.93 -21.56
C THR A 168 5.53 17.13 -22.94
N SER A 169 6.42 16.25 -23.37
CA SER A 169 7.08 16.35 -24.67
C SER A 169 6.11 16.10 -25.83
N LYS A 170 6.40 16.68 -26.98
CA LYS A 170 5.54 16.60 -28.17
C LYS A 170 5.37 15.17 -28.70
N ASN A 171 6.39 14.33 -28.55
CA ASN A 171 6.43 12.99 -29.13
C ASN A 171 6.05 11.87 -28.15
N PHE A 172 5.72 12.21 -26.90
CA PHE A 172 5.30 11.20 -25.92
C PHE A 172 3.87 10.75 -26.21
N PRO A 173 3.55 9.46 -26.12
CA PRO A 173 2.19 8.95 -26.29
C PRO A 173 1.21 9.64 -25.32
N ARG A 174 -0.04 9.77 -25.73
CA ARG A 174 -1.09 10.38 -24.90
C ARG A 174 -2.01 9.29 -24.38
N PHE A 175 -2.05 9.13 -23.06
CA PHE A 175 -2.89 8.20 -22.33
C PHE A 175 -3.18 8.71 -20.94
N LEU A 176 -4.14 8.13 -20.25
CA LEU A 176 -4.44 8.38 -18.85
C LEU A 176 -3.65 7.41 -17.97
N VAL A 177 -3.25 7.85 -16.79
CA VAL A 177 -2.78 6.93 -15.73
C VAL A 177 -3.67 7.11 -14.53
N ILE A 178 -4.14 6.02 -13.96
CA ILE A 178 -4.84 6.00 -12.67
C ILE A 178 -4.00 5.23 -11.67
N GLU A 179 -3.79 5.82 -10.50
CA GLU A 179 -3.23 5.14 -9.32
C GLU A 179 -4.32 5.02 -8.27
N ILE A 180 -4.76 3.79 -8.03
CA ILE A 180 -5.86 3.47 -7.14
C ILE A 180 -5.37 3.48 -5.70
N GLN A 181 -6.20 4.01 -4.79
CA GLN A 181 -5.97 3.90 -3.36
C GLN A 181 -6.70 2.66 -2.83
N HIS A 182 -5.94 1.64 -2.47
CA HIS A 182 -6.45 0.31 -2.11
C HIS A 182 -6.85 0.15 -0.64
N GLN A 183 -7.05 1.25 0.08
CA GLN A 183 -7.39 1.22 1.50
C GLN A 183 -8.73 0.52 1.77
N ASN A 184 -8.77 -0.24 2.85
CA ASN A 184 -9.97 -0.88 3.37
C ASN A 184 -10.23 -0.52 4.84
N PRO A 185 -11.38 -0.86 5.44
CA PRO A 185 -11.70 -0.54 6.82
C PRO A 185 -10.77 -1.15 7.87
N TYR A 186 -9.99 -2.17 7.54
CA TYR A 186 -9.02 -2.78 8.45
C TYR A 186 -7.64 -2.13 8.38
N TYR A 187 -7.51 -0.99 7.69
CA TYR A 187 -6.24 -0.26 7.51
C TYR A 187 -5.20 -1.02 6.68
N ASP A 188 -5.66 -1.85 5.80
CA ASP A 188 -4.86 -2.67 4.91
C ASP A 188 -5.31 -2.53 3.46
N ASP A 189 -4.68 -3.26 2.58
CA ASP A 189 -4.91 -3.26 1.14
C ASP A 189 -6.18 -4.03 0.77
N SER A 190 -6.88 -3.59 -0.26
CA SER A 190 -8.03 -4.28 -0.82
C SER A 190 -7.62 -5.44 -1.74
N TYR A 191 -6.37 -5.47 -2.17
CA TYR A 191 -5.83 -6.39 -3.18
C TYR A 191 -6.57 -6.39 -4.52
N ALA A 192 -7.45 -5.43 -4.75
CA ALA A 192 -8.26 -5.28 -5.97
C ALA A 192 -9.08 -6.53 -6.37
N VAL A 193 -9.41 -7.37 -5.42
CA VAL A 193 -10.18 -8.61 -5.65
C VAL A 193 -11.43 -8.68 -4.77
N ASN A 194 -12.38 -9.50 -5.19
CA ASN A 194 -13.56 -9.79 -4.37
C ASN A 194 -13.19 -10.79 -3.26
N SER A 195 -13.61 -10.52 -2.06
CA SER A 195 -13.45 -11.45 -0.94
C SER A 195 -14.65 -11.44 0.00
N ALA A 196 -14.88 -12.57 0.67
CA ALA A 196 -15.93 -12.67 1.67
C ALA A 196 -15.68 -11.79 2.91
N ASN A 197 -14.43 -11.41 3.15
CA ASN A 197 -14.01 -10.61 4.30
C ASN A 197 -14.04 -9.11 4.03
N LEU A 198 -13.61 -8.67 2.84
CA LEU A 198 -13.48 -7.26 2.49
C LEU A 198 -14.60 -6.75 1.60
N GLY A 199 -15.32 -7.64 0.95
CA GLY A 199 -16.36 -7.30 -0.01
C GLY A 199 -15.87 -7.26 -1.46
N PRO A 200 -16.71 -6.76 -2.39
CA PRO A 200 -16.47 -6.84 -3.82
C PRO A 200 -15.56 -5.71 -4.34
N TYR A 201 -14.34 -5.58 -3.82
CA TYR A 201 -13.42 -4.53 -4.26
C TYR A 201 -13.01 -4.65 -5.72
N GLY A 202 -12.83 -5.87 -6.23
CA GLY A 202 -12.52 -6.09 -7.64
C GLY A 202 -13.62 -5.58 -8.56
N ASP A 203 -14.86 -5.92 -8.27
CA ASP A 203 -16.04 -5.45 -9.02
C ASP A 203 -16.22 -3.93 -8.89
N ALA A 204 -16.08 -3.40 -7.69
CA ALA A 204 -16.24 -1.97 -7.43
C ALA A 204 -15.19 -1.14 -8.18
N ILE A 205 -13.93 -1.58 -8.22
CA ILE A 205 -12.88 -0.93 -9.00
C ILE A 205 -13.20 -1.04 -10.50
N THR A 206 -13.48 -2.25 -10.99
CA THR A 206 -13.65 -2.51 -12.42
C THR A 206 -14.91 -1.90 -13.00
N TYR A 207 -16.02 -1.94 -12.26
CA TYR A 207 -17.34 -1.55 -12.79
C TYR A 207 -17.89 -0.22 -12.26
N GLU A 208 -17.28 0.36 -11.22
CA GLU A 208 -17.68 1.68 -10.72
C GLU A 208 -16.58 2.72 -10.93
N LEU A 209 -15.34 2.49 -10.42
CA LEU A 209 -14.28 3.48 -10.46
C LEU A 209 -13.72 3.70 -11.86
N ILE A 210 -13.34 2.63 -12.57
CA ILE A 210 -12.75 2.73 -13.91
C ILE A 210 -13.69 3.42 -14.91
N PRO A 211 -14.96 3.00 -15.05
CA PRO A 211 -15.90 3.68 -15.96
C PRO A 211 -16.14 5.14 -15.59
N TYR A 212 -16.18 5.46 -14.30
CA TYR A 212 -16.30 6.85 -13.84
C TYR A 212 -15.11 7.72 -14.31
N VAL A 213 -13.88 7.20 -14.13
CA VAL A 213 -12.67 7.91 -14.56
C VAL A 213 -12.65 8.09 -16.09
N GLU A 214 -12.99 7.05 -16.84
CA GLU A 214 -13.03 7.11 -18.29
C GLU A 214 -14.08 8.12 -18.79
N ALA A 215 -15.27 8.13 -18.22
CA ALA A 215 -16.30 9.13 -18.55
C ALA A 215 -15.88 10.56 -18.17
N MET A 216 -15.11 10.73 -17.10
CA MET A 216 -14.64 12.04 -16.64
C MET A 216 -13.50 12.58 -17.50
N PHE A 217 -12.62 11.71 -18.01
CA PHE A 217 -11.36 12.10 -18.67
C PHE A 217 -11.23 11.54 -20.10
N ASN A 218 -12.33 11.27 -20.78
CA ASN A 218 -12.34 10.81 -22.18
C ASN A 218 -11.50 9.53 -22.36
N GLY A 219 -11.66 8.55 -21.47
CA GLY A 219 -11.09 7.20 -21.66
C GLY A 219 -11.83 6.47 -22.81
N ILE A 220 -11.18 5.49 -23.42
CA ILE A 220 -11.74 4.67 -24.50
C ILE A 220 -13.03 3.92 -24.05
N GLY A 221 -13.10 3.52 -22.77
CA GLY A 221 -14.29 2.84 -22.21
C GLY A 221 -14.38 1.36 -22.53
N GLU A 222 -13.39 0.79 -23.21
CA GLU A 222 -13.38 -0.59 -23.69
C GLU A 222 -12.16 -1.33 -23.15
N GLY A 223 -12.32 -2.63 -22.85
CA GLY A 223 -11.26 -3.45 -22.25
C GLY A 223 -9.95 -3.44 -23.03
N TRP A 224 -10.01 -3.40 -24.36
CA TRP A 224 -8.81 -3.34 -25.21
C TRP A 224 -7.96 -2.07 -24.99
N GLY A 225 -8.55 -1.00 -24.46
CA GLY A 225 -7.88 0.26 -24.16
C GLY A 225 -7.33 0.36 -22.74
N ARG A 226 -7.48 -0.67 -21.90
CA ARG A 226 -7.08 -0.67 -20.48
C ARG A 226 -5.91 -1.61 -20.24
N PHE A 227 -4.87 -1.11 -19.60
CA PHE A 227 -3.66 -1.89 -19.29
C PHE A 227 -3.35 -1.76 -17.80
N LEU A 228 -2.95 -2.88 -17.19
CA LEU A 228 -2.63 -2.97 -15.78
C LEU A 228 -1.12 -2.96 -15.58
N TYR A 229 -0.66 -2.35 -14.50
CA TYR A 229 0.73 -2.49 -14.08
C TYR A 229 0.89 -2.30 -12.58
N GLY A 230 1.92 -2.90 -12.02
CA GLY A 230 2.26 -2.79 -10.60
C GLY A 230 3.50 -3.57 -10.26
N GLY A 231 4.04 -3.32 -9.08
CA GLY A 231 5.23 -4.02 -8.56
C GLY A 231 4.96 -4.62 -7.18
N SER A 232 5.62 -5.75 -6.85
CA SER A 232 5.44 -6.45 -5.58
C SER A 232 3.96 -6.83 -5.38
N THR A 233 3.33 -6.41 -4.31
CA THR A 233 1.88 -6.59 -4.09
C THR A 233 1.05 -6.03 -5.25
N GLY A 234 1.39 -4.86 -5.77
CA GLY A 234 0.70 -4.30 -6.95
C GLY A 234 0.90 -5.12 -8.24
N GLY A 235 2.00 -5.83 -8.35
CA GLY A 235 2.23 -6.81 -9.44
C GLY A 235 1.30 -8.01 -9.29
N TRP A 236 1.10 -8.51 -8.08
CA TRP A 236 0.11 -9.54 -7.78
C TRP A 236 -1.31 -9.07 -8.11
N GLU A 237 -1.67 -7.87 -7.67
CA GLU A 237 -2.98 -7.25 -7.97
C GLU A 237 -3.22 -7.13 -9.46
N ALA A 238 -2.27 -6.59 -10.23
CA ALA A 238 -2.38 -6.46 -11.67
C ALA A 238 -2.62 -7.82 -12.35
N MET A 239 -1.92 -8.88 -11.91
CA MET A 239 -2.14 -10.23 -12.44
C MET A 239 -3.47 -10.82 -12.02
N ALA A 240 -3.88 -10.62 -10.76
CA ALA A 240 -5.17 -11.11 -10.26
C ALA A 240 -6.34 -10.45 -11.02
N VAL A 241 -6.30 -9.13 -11.16
CA VAL A 241 -7.31 -8.37 -11.92
C VAL A 241 -7.38 -8.83 -13.37
N GLN A 242 -6.24 -8.98 -14.06
CA GLN A 242 -6.23 -9.51 -15.44
C GLN A 242 -6.82 -10.91 -15.53
N THR A 243 -6.60 -11.74 -14.52
CA THR A 243 -7.07 -13.13 -14.51
C THR A 243 -8.58 -13.21 -14.22
N PHE A 244 -9.09 -12.38 -13.31
CA PHE A 244 -10.50 -12.41 -12.91
C PHE A 244 -11.41 -11.59 -13.84
N TYR A 245 -10.84 -10.60 -14.54
CA TYR A 245 -11.56 -9.71 -15.46
C TYR A 245 -10.91 -9.69 -16.86
N PRO A 246 -10.75 -10.84 -17.52
CA PRO A 246 -9.95 -10.94 -18.76
C PRO A 246 -10.51 -10.11 -19.92
N ASP A 247 -11.83 -9.86 -19.96
CA ASP A 247 -12.48 -9.09 -21.01
C ASP A 247 -12.44 -7.57 -20.74
N GLU A 248 -12.13 -7.18 -19.52
CA GLU A 248 -12.12 -5.78 -19.08
C GLU A 248 -10.74 -5.12 -19.22
N TYR A 249 -9.69 -5.90 -19.42
CA TYR A 249 -8.31 -5.42 -19.50
C TYR A 249 -7.51 -6.15 -20.57
N ASN A 250 -6.58 -5.45 -21.23
CA ASN A 250 -5.83 -5.94 -22.39
C ASN A 250 -4.38 -6.32 -22.08
N GLY A 251 -4.04 -6.55 -20.85
CA GLY A 251 -2.72 -7.01 -20.44
C GLY A 251 -2.22 -6.41 -19.15
N ALA A 252 -1.31 -7.13 -18.49
CA ALA A 252 -0.70 -6.75 -17.21
C ALA A 252 0.81 -6.77 -17.26
N PHE A 253 1.44 -5.70 -16.74
CA PHE A 253 2.88 -5.61 -16.48
C PHE A 253 3.12 -5.81 -14.98
N ALA A 254 3.33 -7.06 -14.57
CA ALA A 254 3.58 -7.44 -13.19
C ALA A 254 5.08 -7.48 -12.91
N ALA A 255 5.61 -6.50 -12.19
CA ALA A 255 7.02 -6.43 -11.82
C ALA A 255 7.24 -7.11 -10.46
N CYS A 256 8.01 -8.20 -10.44
CA CYS A 256 8.35 -8.93 -9.21
C CYS A 256 7.12 -9.16 -8.31
N PRO A 257 6.03 -9.79 -8.82
CA PRO A 257 4.80 -9.95 -8.06
C PRO A 257 5.04 -10.76 -6.79
N ASP A 258 4.22 -10.51 -5.78
CA ASP A 258 4.14 -11.38 -4.61
C ASP A 258 3.72 -12.79 -5.03
N PRO A 259 3.96 -13.82 -4.20
CA PRO A 259 3.61 -15.20 -4.55
C PRO A 259 2.15 -15.35 -4.98
N ILE A 260 1.94 -15.93 -6.16
CA ILE A 260 0.61 -16.07 -6.78
C ILE A 260 -0.09 -17.35 -6.30
N ASP A 261 0.69 -18.38 -6.03
CA ASP A 261 0.20 -19.66 -5.53
C ASP A 261 0.52 -19.82 -4.05
N PHE A 262 -0.48 -19.79 -3.21
CA PHE A 262 -0.33 -19.92 -1.75
C PHE A 262 0.06 -21.33 -1.28
N ARG A 263 0.10 -22.33 -2.16
CA ARG A 263 0.78 -23.60 -1.92
C ARG A 263 2.30 -23.44 -1.88
N ALA A 264 2.81 -22.34 -2.43
CA ALA A 264 4.21 -21.99 -2.43
C ALA A 264 4.41 -20.51 -2.01
N TYR A 265 3.76 -20.10 -0.93
CA TYR A 265 3.99 -18.78 -0.36
C TYR A 265 5.40 -18.73 0.22
N MET A 266 6.34 -18.25 -0.59
CA MET A 266 7.77 -18.45 -0.37
C MET A 266 8.11 -19.94 -0.26
N THR A 267 8.47 -20.43 0.92
CA THR A 267 8.77 -21.85 1.20
C THR A 267 7.67 -22.55 2.01
N ILE A 268 6.48 -21.97 2.05
CA ILE A 268 5.36 -22.40 2.90
C ILE A 268 4.18 -22.75 2.02
N ASN A 269 3.60 -23.93 2.22
CA ASN A 269 2.26 -24.25 1.74
C ASN A 269 1.26 -23.88 2.85
N ILE A 270 0.54 -22.76 2.68
CA ILE A 270 -0.36 -22.26 3.74
C ILE A 270 -1.59 -23.15 3.96
N TYR A 271 -1.87 -24.11 3.07
CA TYR A 271 -3.00 -25.04 3.20
C TYR A 271 -2.64 -26.36 3.88
N GLU A 272 -1.36 -26.75 3.86
CA GLU A 272 -0.93 -28.07 4.29
C GLU A 272 0.13 -28.06 5.39
N ASP A 273 0.94 -26.97 5.48
CA ASP A 273 2.00 -26.87 6.47
C ASP A 273 1.45 -26.52 7.86
N ASP A 274 1.83 -27.28 8.86
CA ASP A 274 1.41 -27.07 10.26
C ASP A 274 1.97 -25.76 10.86
N ASN A 275 3.07 -25.24 10.31
CA ASN A 275 3.65 -23.97 10.74
C ASN A 275 4.49 -23.28 9.65
N ALA A 276 4.63 -21.97 9.77
CA ALA A 276 5.39 -21.15 8.86
C ALA A 276 6.91 -21.10 9.14
N TYR A 277 7.36 -21.57 10.28
CA TYR A 277 8.71 -21.30 10.81
C TYR A 277 9.70 -22.40 10.54
N TYR A 278 9.25 -23.65 10.52
CA TYR A 278 10.10 -24.84 10.47
C TYR A 278 9.60 -25.82 9.44
N TYR A 279 10.53 -26.56 8.82
CA TYR A 279 10.18 -27.80 8.16
C TYR A 279 10.03 -28.90 9.24
N ASP A 280 8.95 -29.64 9.18
CA ASP A 280 8.79 -30.81 10.04
C ASP A 280 9.73 -31.93 9.58
N SER A 281 10.68 -32.26 10.43
CA SER A 281 11.47 -33.46 10.28
C SER A 281 11.29 -34.32 11.55
N GLN A 282 11.40 -35.62 11.38
CA GLN A 282 11.19 -36.55 12.50
C GLN A 282 12.18 -36.36 13.65
N PHE A 283 13.31 -35.69 13.40
CA PHE A 283 14.41 -35.61 14.38
C PHE A 283 14.87 -34.17 14.67
N GLN A 284 14.58 -33.22 13.84
CA GLN A 284 15.08 -31.87 14.00
C GLN A 284 14.15 -30.83 13.36
N LYS A 285 13.91 -29.73 14.08
CA LYS A 285 13.26 -28.55 13.51
C LYS A 285 14.26 -27.76 12.69
N ILE A 286 14.06 -27.72 11.38
CA ILE A 286 14.89 -26.95 10.45
C ILE A 286 14.20 -25.64 10.15
N PRO A 287 14.80 -24.46 10.48
CA PRO A 287 14.18 -23.17 10.19
C PRO A 287 13.94 -22.98 8.68
N ARG A 288 12.75 -22.50 8.31
CA ARG A 288 12.46 -22.13 6.92
C ARG A 288 13.19 -20.82 6.56
N PRO A 289 13.87 -20.74 5.42
CA PRO A 289 14.51 -19.51 5.00
C PRO A 289 13.46 -18.43 4.66
N ALA A 290 13.75 -17.20 5.09
CA ALA A 290 12.99 -16.02 4.71
C ALA A 290 13.75 -15.18 3.69
N HIS A 291 15.06 -15.03 3.87
CA HIS A 291 15.91 -14.27 2.99
C HIS A 291 17.18 -15.06 2.64
N ARG A 292 17.62 -14.92 1.38
CA ARG A 292 18.86 -15.51 0.87
C ARG A 292 19.69 -14.44 0.18
N ASP A 293 21.00 -14.55 0.30
CA ASP A 293 21.92 -13.75 -0.50
C ASP A 293 21.93 -14.19 -1.98
N TYR A 294 22.66 -13.48 -2.81
CA TYR A 294 22.78 -13.77 -4.23
C TYR A 294 23.50 -15.12 -4.55
N LEU A 295 24.16 -15.71 -3.58
CA LEU A 295 24.78 -17.06 -3.67
C LEU A 295 23.83 -18.16 -3.18
N GLY A 296 22.66 -17.79 -2.63
CA GLY A 296 21.67 -18.70 -2.10
C GLY A 296 21.84 -19.06 -0.62
N HIS A 297 22.82 -18.47 0.10
CA HIS A 297 22.97 -18.67 1.53
C HIS A 297 21.81 -18.01 2.28
N VAL A 298 21.36 -18.65 3.35
CA VAL A 298 20.28 -18.13 4.18
C VAL A 298 20.82 -17.04 5.11
N ASP A 299 20.37 -15.80 4.92
CA ASP A 299 20.71 -14.67 5.78
C ASP A 299 19.77 -14.57 6.99
N ALA A 300 18.49 -14.87 6.76
CA ALA A 300 17.47 -14.84 7.80
C ALA A 300 16.45 -15.96 7.60
N SER A 301 15.94 -16.48 8.71
CA SER A 301 14.85 -17.47 8.70
C SER A 301 13.50 -16.81 8.96
N GLN A 302 12.41 -17.53 8.64
CA GLN A 302 11.04 -17.11 9.00
C GLN A 302 10.87 -16.92 10.51
N TYR A 303 11.62 -17.65 11.31
CA TYR A 303 11.60 -17.50 12.76
C TYR A 303 12.16 -16.14 13.21
N ASP A 304 13.13 -15.59 12.50
CA ASP A 304 13.71 -14.27 12.82
C ASP A 304 12.69 -13.15 12.61
N TYR A 305 11.78 -13.31 11.65
CA TYR A 305 10.68 -12.37 11.36
C TYR A 305 9.38 -12.66 12.13
N LYS A 306 9.34 -13.64 13.00
CA LYS A 306 8.11 -14.03 13.71
C LYS A 306 7.43 -12.88 14.46
N PHE A 307 8.19 -11.90 14.92
CA PHE A 307 7.62 -10.74 15.62
C PHE A 307 6.91 -9.79 14.65
N GLU A 308 7.41 -9.65 13.45
CA GLU A 308 6.74 -8.89 12.39
C GLU A 308 5.46 -9.63 11.96
N ILE A 309 5.56 -10.92 11.66
CA ILE A 309 4.41 -11.75 11.31
C ILE A 309 3.34 -11.73 12.42
N HIS A 310 3.74 -11.82 13.70
CA HIS A 310 2.78 -11.69 14.80
C HIS A 310 2.14 -10.30 14.89
N ALA A 311 2.88 -9.24 14.61
CA ALA A 311 2.32 -7.90 14.57
C ALA A 311 1.28 -7.76 13.44
N TRP A 312 1.58 -8.29 12.26
CA TRP A 312 0.66 -8.28 11.12
C TRP A 312 -0.61 -9.09 11.38
N THR A 313 -0.48 -10.32 11.93
CA THR A 313 -1.66 -11.15 12.28
C THR A 313 -2.52 -10.54 13.39
N LEU A 314 -1.95 -9.77 14.30
CA LEU A 314 -2.72 -9.08 15.35
C LEU A 314 -3.40 -7.80 14.83
N LEU A 315 -2.93 -7.23 13.73
CA LEU A 315 -3.44 -5.99 13.16
C LEU A 315 -4.42 -6.20 11.98
N GLY A 316 -4.80 -7.42 11.68
CA GLY A 316 -5.89 -7.69 10.74
C GLY A 316 -5.47 -8.35 9.42
N GLY A 317 -4.32 -9.01 9.41
CA GLY A 317 -4.00 -9.95 8.33
C GLY A 317 -4.93 -11.14 8.31
#